data_e986241b6221c85b1837536c8add415b
#
_entry.id   e986241b6221c85b1837536c8add415b
#
_cell.length_a   1.000
_cell.length_b   1.000
_cell.length_c   1.000
_cell.angle_alpha   90.00
_cell.angle_beta   90.00
_cell.angle_gamma   90.00
#
_symmetry.space_group_name_H-M   'P 1'
#
loop_
_entity.id
_entity.type
_entity.pdbx_description
1 polymer ?
#
loop_
_entity_poly.entity_id
_entity_poly.type
_entity_poly.pdbx_seq_one_letter_code
_entity_poly.pdbx_strand_id
1 'polypeptide(L)' 'MNKEMILAILIAYKAFNDKSLTIVVNEGEGEYVANNAIIDSIDGYNISVSSWTNSGVYGKTININDIVSIKFQ' A
#
# COMPACT_ATOMS: atom_id res chain seq x y z
N MET A 1 12.97 4.96 4.20
CA MET A 1 11.98 6.01 3.87
C MET A 1 11.34 6.51 5.14
N ASN A 2 11.10 7.81 5.25
CA ASN A 2 10.46 8.40 6.42
C ASN A 2 8.97 8.06 6.41
N LYS A 3 8.45 7.57 7.55
CA LYS A 3 7.05 7.12 7.61
C LYS A 3 6.04 8.25 7.41
N GLU A 4 6.39 9.46 7.82
CA GLU A 4 5.51 10.62 7.63
C GLU A 4 5.46 11.03 6.17
N MET A 5 6.56 10.89 5.46
CA MET A 5 6.61 11.12 4.02
C MET A 5 5.80 10.04 3.29
N ILE A 6 5.94 8.79 3.70
CA ILE A 6 5.14 7.70 3.13
C ILE A 6 3.65 7.98 3.32
N LEU A 7 3.27 8.37 4.52
CA LEU A 7 1.87 8.66 4.82
C LEU A 7 1.34 9.79 3.94
N ALA A 8 2.13 10.85 3.78
CA ALA A 8 1.74 11.98 2.93
C ALA A 8 1.55 11.55 1.47
N ILE A 9 2.45 10.71 0.97
CA ILE A 9 2.36 10.17 -0.39
C ILE A 9 1.09 9.34 -0.56
N LEU A 10 0.81 8.48 0.41
CA LEU A 10 -0.35 7.59 0.34
C LEU A 10 -1.67 8.38 0.44
N ILE A 11 -1.71 9.40 1.28
CA ILE A 11 -2.88 10.27 1.37
C ILE A 11 -3.13 10.97 0.04
N ALA A 12 -2.07 11.49 -0.57
CA ALA A 12 -2.19 12.13 -1.88
C ALA A 12 -2.65 11.13 -2.94
N TYR A 13 -2.11 9.91 -2.90
CA TYR A 13 -2.44 8.88 -3.87
C TYR A 13 -3.87 8.40 -3.72
N LYS A 14 -4.38 8.36 -2.50
CA LYS A 14 -5.77 7.97 -2.25
C LYS A 14 -6.76 8.91 -2.92
N ALA A 15 -6.39 10.19 -3.04
CA ALA A 15 -7.23 11.18 -3.72
C ALA A 15 -7.37 10.90 -5.22
N PHE A 16 -6.46 10.10 -5.79
CA PHE A 16 -6.49 9.69 -7.19
C PHE A 16 -6.81 8.20 -7.25
N ASN A 17 -8.04 7.86 -6.92
CA ASN A 17 -8.43 6.46 -6.74
C ASN A 17 -8.45 5.63 -8.02
N ASP A 18 -8.17 6.24 -9.16
CA ASP A 18 -7.99 5.55 -10.44
C ASP A 18 -6.54 5.14 -10.68
N LYS A 19 -5.64 5.49 -9.77
CA LYS A 19 -4.22 5.15 -9.88
C LYS A 19 -3.90 3.97 -8.99
N SER A 20 -2.97 3.15 -9.46
CA SER A 20 -2.49 2.01 -8.69
C SER A 20 -0.99 2.16 -8.44
N LEU A 21 -0.50 1.38 -7.49
CA LEU A 21 0.91 1.39 -7.13
C LEU A 21 1.33 0.01 -6.66
N THR A 22 2.63 -0.21 -6.57
CA THR A 22 3.18 -1.43 -6.01
C THR A 22 3.79 -1.12 -4.65
N ILE A 23 3.37 -1.83 -3.62
CA ILE A 23 3.86 -1.65 -2.26
C ILE A 23 4.58 -2.93 -1.84
N VAL A 24 5.80 -2.79 -1.38
CA VAL A 24 6.57 -3.89 -0.81
C VAL A 24 6.61 -3.72 0.70
N VAL A 25 6.18 -4.74 1.41
CA VAL A 25 6.05 -4.72 2.86
C VAL A 25 6.87 -5.85 3.46
N ASN A 26 7.64 -5.55 4.51
CA ASN A 26 8.33 -6.57 5.27
C ASN A 26 7.48 -6.97 6.47
N GLU A 27 6.99 -8.20 6.47
CA GLU A 27 6.10 -8.69 7.52
C GLU A 27 6.81 -9.61 8.50
N GLY A 28 8.12 -9.43 8.66
CA GLY A 28 8.89 -10.22 9.62
C GLY A 28 9.44 -11.50 9.02
N GLU A 29 8.59 -12.41 8.60
CA GLU A 29 9.01 -13.71 8.04
C GLU A 29 9.28 -13.65 6.54
N GLY A 30 9.03 -12.53 5.91
CA GLY A 30 9.25 -12.38 4.48
C GLY A 30 8.63 -11.11 3.96
N GLU A 31 8.77 -10.89 2.68
CA GLU A 31 8.20 -9.73 2.02
C GLU A 31 6.85 -10.07 1.39
N TYR A 32 5.94 -9.12 1.50
CA TYR A 32 4.67 -9.16 0.79
C TYR A 32 4.69 -8.06 -0.26
N VAL A 33 4.30 -8.39 -1.48
CA VAL A 33 4.27 -7.43 -2.58
C VAL A 33 2.82 -7.25 -3.02
N ALA A 34 2.30 -6.05 -2.85
CA ALA A 34 0.97 -5.70 -3.34
C ALA A 34 1.12 -5.02 -4.70
N ASN A 35 0.88 -5.77 -5.77
CA ASN A 35 0.93 -5.26 -7.14
C ASN A 35 -0.43 -4.67 -7.51
N ASN A 36 -0.39 -3.58 -8.27
CA ASN A 36 -1.62 -2.92 -8.74
C ASN A 36 -2.55 -2.61 -7.56
N ALA A 37 -1.96 -2.12 -6.49
CA ALA A 37 -2.71 -1.85 -5.26
C ALA A 37 -3.41 -0.52 -5.34
N ILE A 38 -4.63 -0.49 -4.82
CA ILE A 38 -5.41 0.73 -4.67
C ILE A 38 -5.61 0.93 -3.17
N ILE A 39 -5.45 2.16 -2.73
CA ILE A 39 -5.62 2.49 -1.32
C ILE A 39 -7.10 2.71 -1.04
N ASP A 40 -7.67 1.86 -0.19
CA ASP A 40 -9.09 1.94 0.16
C ASP A 40 -9.34 2.91 1.30
N SER A 41 -8.50 2.85 2.34
CA SER A 41 -8.66 3.71 3.50
C SER A 41 -7.33 3.87 4.23
N ILE A 42 -7.24 4.95 5.01
CA ILE A 42 -6.07 5.23 5.84
C ILE A 42 -6.59 5.57 7.23
N ASP A 43 -6.10 4.86 8.23
CA ASP A 43 -6.45 5.06 9.63
C ASP A 43 -5.17 5.10 10.45
N GLY A 44 -4.70 6.32 10.78
CA GLY A 44 -3.43 6.50 11.45
C GLY A 44 -2.29 5.96 10.59
N TYR A 45 -1.55 4.99 11.11
CA TYR A 45 -0.46 4.35 10.39
C TYR A 45 -0.88 3.03 9.72
N ASN A 46 -2.16 2.70 9.77
CA ASN A 46 -2.68 1.50 9.12
C ASN A 46 -3.39 1.90 7.83
N ILE A 47 -3.06 1.20 6.77
CA ILE A 47 -3.71 1.43 5.48
C ILE A 47 -4.36 0.14 5.01
N SER A 48 -5.54 0.26 4.42
CA SER A 48 -6.21 -0.85 3.78
C SER A 48 -6.05 -0.70 2.29
N VAL A 49 -5.56 -1.76 1.65
CA VAL A 49 -5.33 -1.76 0.21
C VAL A 49 -6.01 -2.95 -0.43
N SER A 50 -6.38 -2.79 -1.68
CA SER A 50 -6.90 -3.87 -2.53
C SER A 50 -5.93 -4.11 -3.66
N SER A 51 -5.57 -5.36 -3.88
CA SER A 51 -4.69 -5.76 -4.98
C SER A 51 -5.46 -6.60 -5.98
N TRP A 52 -5.21 -6.35 -7.25
CA TRP A 52 -5.85 -7.09 -8.33
C TRP A 52 -4.88 -8.17 -8.84
N THR A 53 -5.37 -9.39 -8.89
CA THR A 53 -4.61 -10.52 -9.42
C THR A 53 -5.48 -11.31 -10.38
N ASN A 54 -4.88 -12.31 -11.04
CA ASN A 54 -5.62 -13.20 -11.93
C ASN A 54 -6.66 -14.01 -11.17
N SER A 55 -6.48 -14.17 -9.87
CA SER A 55 -7.40 -14.95 -9.02
C SER A 55 -8.50 -14.10 -8.41
N GLY A 56 -8.45 -12.79 -8.59
CA GLY A 56 -9.47 -11.87 -8.06
C GLY A 56 -8.85 -10.70 -7.32
N VAL A 57 -9.62 -10.12 -6.41
CA VAL A 57 -9.22 -8.95 -5.62
C VAL A 57 -8.95 -9.40 -4.19
N TYR A 58 -7.80 -9.00 -3.65
CA TYR A 58 -7.43 -9.28 -2.27
C TYR A 58 -7.33 -7.98 -1.48
N GLY A 59 -7.99 -7.93 -0.34
CA GLY A 59 -7.85 -6.82 0.60
C GLY A 59 -6.82 -7.16 1.66
N LYS A 60 -6.04 -6.15 2.08
CA LYS A 60 -5.05 -6.32 3.13
C LYS A 60 -4.86 -5.03 3.89
N THR A 61 -4.68 -5.14 5.19
CA THR A 61 -4.30 -4.01 6.03
C THR A 61 -2.79 -4.05 6.25
N ILE A 62 -2.14 -2.93 5.99
CA ILE A 62 -0.69 -2.79 6.05
C ILE A 62 -0.34 -1.69 7.04
N ASN A 63 0.66 -1.92 7.89
CA ASN A 63 1.19 -0.88 8.75
C ASN A 63 2.29 -0.13 7.99
N ILE A 64 2.24 1.19 8.03
CA ILE A 64 3.20 2.04 7.31
C ILE A 64 4.64 1.77 7.75
N ASN A 65 4.85 1.41 9.01
CA ASN A 65 6.19 1.12 9.51
C ASN A 65 6.82 -0.10 8.84
N ASP A 66 6.02 -0.97 8.24
CA ASP A 66 6.49 -2.19 7.60
C ASP A 66 6.76 -1.99 6.10
N ILE A 67 6.46 -0.84 5.56
CA ILE A 67 6.65 -0.58 4.14
C ILE A 67 8.13 -0.40 3.84
N VAL A 68 8.62 -1.19 2.90
CA VAL A 68 10.01 -1.14 2.43
C VAL A 68 10.15 -0.21 1.25
N SER A 69 9.22 -0.28 0.31
CA SER A 69 9.26 0.57 -0.88
C SER A 69 7.87 0.74 -1.47
N ILE A 70 7.74 1.82 -2.23
CA ILE A 70 6.54 2.12 -2.99
C ILE A 70 6.97 2.44 -4.40
N LYS A 71 6.32 1.82 -5.38
CA LYS A 71 6.61 2.04 -6.78
C LYS A 71 5.33 2.53 -7.46
N PHE A 72 5.43 3.66 -8.11
CA PHE A 72 4.30 4.26 -8.81
C PHE A 72 4.16 3.66 -10.20
N GLN A 73 2.95 3.54 -10.64
CA GLN A 73 2.63 2.98 -11.96
C GLN A 73 1.94 4.01 -12.83
#